data_95f317cc8f17b7a8d3f193ef119bf7fc
#
_entry.id   95f317cc8f17b7a8d3f193ef119bf7fc
#
_cell.length_a   1.000
_cell.length_b   1.000
_cell.length_c   1.000
_cell.angle_alpha   90.00
_cell.angle_beta   90.00
_cell.angle_gamma   90.00
#
_symmetry.space_group_name_H-M   'P 1'
#
loop_
_entity.id
_entity.type
_entity.pdbx_description
1 polymer ?
#
loop_
_entity_poly.entity_id
_entity_poly.type
_entity_poly.pdbx_seq_one_letter_code
_entity_poly.pdbx_strand_id
1 'polypeptide(L)'
;TLVDTSRREAYARIGGLGDLSHASVVYSRDARYAYVFGRDGGLSKLDLLGARVVKRILQSGNAIGGSISQDGRIVVAQNYTPGGIKAFDADTLELLAEVPAEYAPGAFSKVVGLADLSGQRFAYALFDGGEIWLSDFSQPRQPKTLRFPAGQQPYDGLVTPDGRHYLAGLFGEDGVAMLDTW
;
A
#
# COMPACT_ATOMS: atom_id res chain seq x y z
N THR A 1 -1.89 -20.13 2.44
CA THR A 1 -2.24 -21.29 1.64
C THR A 1 -2.48 -20.85 0.20
N LEU A 2 -1.91 -21.56 -0.77
CA LEU A 2 -2.21 -21.43 -2.19
C LEU A 2 -3.25 -22.50 -2.56
N VAL A 3 -4.30 -22.09 -3.25
CA VAL A 3 -5.43 -22.96 -3.61
C VAL A 3 -5.60 -22.95 -5.14
N ASP A 4 -5.64 -24.14 -5.73
CA ASP A 4 -6.08 -24.32 -7.10
C ASP A 4 -7.62 -24.31 -7.12
N THR A 5 -8.20 -23.26 -7.65
CA THR A 5 -9.66 -23.09 -7.67
C THR A 5 -10.35 -24.03 -8.67
N SER A 6 -9.65 -24.49 -9.71
CA SER A 6 -10.18 -25.43 -10.68
C SER A 6 -10.32 -26.84 -10.08
N ARG A 7 -9.35 -27.24 -9.28
CA ARG A 7 -9.34 -28.53 -8.56
C ARG A 7 -9.98 -28.47 -7.19
N ARG A 8 -10.17 -27.24 -6.63
CA ARG A 8 -10.64 -26.99 -5.26
C ARG A 8 -9.73 -27.61 -4.21
N GLU A 9 -8.44 -27.60 -4.45
CA GLU A 9 -7.43 -28.21 -3.60
C GLU A 9 -6.37 -27.20 -3.17
N ALA A 10 -5.91 -27.31 -1.91
CA ALA A 10 -4.75 -26.57 -1.44
C ALA A 10 -3.48 -27.31 -1.92
N TYR A 11 -2.72 -26.67 -2.81
CA TYR A 11 -1.49 -27.28 -3.31
C TYR A 11 -0.23 -26.88 -2.57
N ALA A 12 -0.26 -25.78 -1.79
CA ALA A 12 0.86 -25.36 -0.97
C ALA A 12 0.45 -24.55 0.26
N ARG A 13 1.26 -24.64 1.30
CA ARG A 13 1.21 -23.76 2.49
C ARG A 13 2.57 -23.11 2.66
N ILE A 14 2.60 -21.78 2.69
CA ILE A 14 3.82 -21.00 2.88
C ILE A 14 3.77 -20.41 4.29
N GLY A 15 4.78 -20.72 5.11
CA GLY A 15 4.98 -20.18 6.45
C GLY A 15 6.02 -19.08 6.49
N GLY A 16 6.33 -18.57 7.69
CA GLY A 16 7.41 -17.59 7.92
C GLY A 16 7.08 -16.16 7.49
N LEU A 17 5.77 -15.81 7.41
CA LEU A 17 5.30 -14.50 6.96
C LEU A 17 5.07 -13.50 8.11
N GLY A 18 5.30 -13.91 9.36
CA GLY A 18 5.08 -13.07 10.53
C GLY A 18 3.61 -12.99 10.95
N ASP A 19 3.20 -11.85 11.51
CA ASP A 19 1.83 -11.64 11.96
C ASP A 19 0.91 -11.29 10.78
N LEU A 20 0.01 -12.18 10.45
CA LEU A 20 -1.01 -12.04 9.41
C LEU A 20 -2.42 -11.82 9.97
N SER A 21 -2.56 -11.41 11.22
CA SER A 21 -3.85 -11.11 11.85
C SER A 21 -4.63 -10.02 11.09
N HIS A 22 -3.89 -9.14 10.41
CA HIS A 22 -4.42 -8.21 9.42
C HIS A 22 -3.39 -8.11 8.29
N ALA A 23 -3.68 -8.74 7.18
CA ALA A 23 -2.76 -8.82 6.05
C ALA A 23 -3.46 -8.43 4.75
N SER A 24 -2.71 -7.80 3.85
CA SER A 24 -3.14 -7.61 2.47
C SER A 24 -2.13 -8.20 1.50
N VAL A 25 -2.56 -8.42 0.28
CA VAL A 25 -1.76 -9.03 -0.78
C VAL A 25 -1.97 -8.28 -2.08
N VAL A 26 -0.86 -7.95 -2.75
CA VAL A 26 -0.88 -7.49 -4.15
C VAL A 26 0.00 -8.40 -5.00
N TYR A 27 -0.21 -8.38 -6.31
CA TYR A 27 0.45 -9.29 -7.23
C TYR A 27 1.29 -8.55 -8.25
N SER A 28 2.41 -9.16 -8.68
CA SER A 28 3.14 -8.71 -9.86
C SER A 28 2.26 -8.76 -11.11
N ARG A 29 2.56 -7.96 -12.11
CA ARG A 29 1.72 -7.83 -13.32
C ARG A 29 1.66 -9.12 -14.14
N ASP A 30 2.67 -9.97 -14.04
CA ASP A 30 2.71 -11.31 -14.63
C ASP A 30 2.07 -12.41 -13.74
N ALA A 31 1.52 -12.03 -12.58
CA ALA A 31 0.96 -12.92 -11.57
C ALA A 31 1.94 -14.00 -11.03
N ARG A 32 3.25 -13.82 -11.27
CA ARG A 32 4.30 -14.74 -10.80
C ARG A 32 4.56 -14.58 -9.31
N TYR A 33 4.55 -13.34 -8.82
CA TYR A 33 4.88 -13.00 -7.45
C TYR A 33 3.69 -12.39 -6.71
N ALA A 34 3.61 -12.69 -5.41
CA ALA A 34 2.72 -12.00 -4.48
C ALA A 34 3.56 -11.23 -3.45
N TYR A 35 3.08 -10.03 -3.10
CA TYR A 35 3.65 -9.21 -2.04
C TYR A 35 2.66 -9.17 -0.88
N VAL A 36 3.07 -9.75 0.25
CA VAL A 36 2.23 -9.88 1.44
C VAL A 36 2.69 -8.88 2.49
N PHE A 37 1.76 -8.06 2.94
CA PHE A 37 1.97 -7.08 4.00
C PHE A 37 1.39 -7.63 5.29
N GLY A 38 2.23 -7.77 6.32
CA GLY A 38 1.85 -8.27 7.63
C GLY A 38 1.64 -7.15 8.64
N ARG A 39 0.83 -7.44 9.67
CA ARG A 39 0.54 -6.51 10.76
C ARG A 39 1.79 -6.08 11.55
N ASP A 40 2.79 -6.94 11.60
CA ASP A 40 4.09 -6.68 12.22
C ASP A 40 5.01 -5.75 11.40
N GLY A 41 4.50 -5.15 10.33
CA GLY A 41 5.30 -4.33 9.41
C GLY A 41 6.15 -5.16 8.44
N GLY A 42 5.92 -6.47 8.37
CA GLY A 42 6.58 -7.36 7.42
C GLY A 42 6.10 -7.12 5.98
N LEU A 43 7.03 -7.09 5.03
CA LEU A 43 6.78 -7.17 3.60
C LEU A 43 7.48 -8.40 3.05
N SER A 44 6.71 -9.34 2.50
CA SER A 44 7.20 -10.61 1.97
C SER A 44 6.91 -10.72 0.48
N LYS A 45 7.93 -11.02 -0.33
CA LYS A 45 7.79 -11.41 -1.74
C LYS A 45 7.74 -12.92 -1.84
N LEU A 46 6.68 -13.46 -2.43
CA LEU A 46 6.45 -14.89 -2.63
C LEU A 46 6.56 -15.24 -4.10
N ASP A 47 7.23 -16.33 -4.43
CA ASP A 47 7.15 -16.99 -5.74
C ASP A 47 5.97 -17.97 -5.70
N LEU A 48 4.91 -17.67 -6.44
CA LEU A 48 3.68 -18.47 -6.45
C LEU A 48 3.87 -19.81 -7.15
N LEU A 49 4.69 -19.87 -8.21
CA LEU A 49 4.98 -21.15 -8.90
C LEU A 49 5.88 -22.03 -8.05
N GLY A 50 6.90 -21.45 -7.42
CA GLY A 50 7.83 -22.17 -6.55
C GLY A 50 7.28 -22.41 -5.14
N ALA A 51 6.11 -21.88 -4.80
CA ALA A 51 5.45 -21.95 -3.51
C ALA A 51 6.40 -21.64 -2.33
N ARG A 52 7.16 -20.58 -2.44
CA ARG A 52 8.20 -20.20 -1.46
C ARG A 52 8.31 -18.71 -1.23
N VAL A 53 8.84 -18.35 -0.06
CA VAL A 53 9.27 -16.97 0.24
C VAL A 53 10.57 -16.69 -0.53
N VAL A 54 10.57 -15.65 -1.35
CA VAL A 54 11.77 -15.15 -2.03
C VAL A 54 12.57 -14.26 -1.09
N LYS A 55 11.89 -13.32 -0.47
CA LYS A 55 12.48 -12.37 0.47
C LYS A 55 11.43 -11.87 1.45
N ARG A 56 11.82 -11.61 2.69
CA ARG A 56 11.02 -10.91 3.68
C ARG A 56 11.86 -9.84 4.36
N ILE A 57 11.29 -8.66 4.53
CA ILE A 57 11.87 -7.54 5.27
C ILE A 57 10.90 -7.07 6.33
N LEU A 58 11.40 -6.50 7.42
CA LEU A 58 10.62 -5.70 8.37
C LEU A 58 10.82 -4.24 8.01
N GLN A 59 9.77 -3.58 7.53
CA GLN A 59 9.86 -2.23 7.00
C GLN A 59 9.29 -1.16 7.96
N SER A 60 8.48 -1.57 8.93
CA SER A 60 7.91 -0.70 9.96
C SER A 60 7.58 -1.48 11.22
N GLY A 61 7.02 -0.82 12.24
CA GLY A 61 6.53 -1.47 13.45
C GLY A 61 5.08 -1.93 13.37
N ASN A 62 4.29 -1.37 12.45
CA ASN A 62 2.89 -1.72 12.26
C ASN A 62 2.42 -1.26 10.87
N ALA A 63 1.94 -2.20 10.06
CA ALA A 63 1.42 -1.95 8.74
C ALA A 63 0.07 -2.66 8.56
N ILE A 64 -0.72 -2.23 7.58
CA ILE A 64 -2.01 -2.88 7.28
C ILE A 64 -2.16 -3.23 5.81
N GLY A 65 -1.28 -2.77 4.96
CA GLY A 65 -1.41 -3.06 3.55
C GLY A 65 -0.42 -2.34 2.67
N GLY A 66 -0.68 -2.40 1.40
CA GLY A 66 0.13 -1.76 0.39
C GLY A 66 -0.48 -1.89 -0.99
N SER A 67 0.19 -1.30 -1.96
CA SER A 67 -0.16 -1.35 -3.37
C SER A 67 1.07 -1.58 -4.23
N ILE A 68 0.86 -1.81 -5.51
CA ILE A 68 1.94 -1.95 -6.51
C ILE A 68 1.63 -1.02 -7.69
N SER A 69 2.65 -0.30 -8.18
CA SER A 69 2.49 0.58 -9.34
C SER A 69 1.93 -0.16 -10.56
N GLN A 70 1.24 0.56 -11.44
CA GLN A 70 0.61 -0.07 -12.61
C GLN A 70 1.61 -0.71 -13.57
N ASP A 71 2.86 -0.24 -13.60
CA ASP A 71 3.94 -0.87 -14.35
C ASP A 71 4.62 -2.05 -13.62
N GLY A 72 4.22 -2.31 -12.36
CA GLY A 72 4.71 -3.42 -11.53
C GLY A 72 6.11 -3.23 -10.95
N ARG A 73 6.69 -2.03 -11.02
CA ARG A 73 8.09 -1.80 -10.61
C ARG A 73 8.26 -1.37 -9.17
N ILE A 74 7.24 -0.75 -8.59
CA ILE A 74 7.30 -0.16 -7.25
C ILE A 74 6.21 -0.77 -6.38
N VAL A 75 6.61 -1.36 -5.26
CA VAL A 75 5.70 -1.82 -4.19
C VAL A 75 5.72 -0.78 -3.08
N VAL A 76 4.54 -0.34 -2.66
CA VAL A 76 4.39 0.68 -1.60
C VAL A 76 3.66 0.08 -0.42
N ALA A 77 4.25 0.19 0.77
CA ALA A 77 3.63 -0.19 2.03
C ALA A 77 3.03 1.04 2.73
N GLN A 78 1.83 0.88 3.27
CA GLN A 78 1.20 1.89 4.12
C GLN A 78 1.37 1.53 5.59
N ASN A 79 1.70 2.52 6.41
CA ASN A 79 2.09 2.30 7.79
C ASN A 79 1.22 3.08 8.78
N TYR A 80 0.92 2.44 9.92
CA TYR A 80 0.27 3.08 11.06
C TYR A 80 1.28 3.73 12.00
N THR A 81 2.41 3.06 12.21
CA THR A 81 3.46 3.53 13.13
C THR A 81 4.83 3.36 12.48
N PRO A 82 5.61 4.42 12.32
CA PRO A 82 5.36 5.81 12.78
C PRO A 82 4.37 6.60 11.92
N GLY A 83 3.77 6.01 10.90
CA GLY A 83 2.94 6.64 9.88
C GLY A 83 3.71 6.93 8.60
N GLY A 84 2.98 7.10 7.50
CA GLY A 84 3.58 7.32 6.19
C GLY A 84 3.58 6.11 5.27
N ILE A 85 4.23 6.26 4.14
CA ILE A 85 4.41 5.19 3.15
C ILE A 85 5.89 4.95 2.88
N LYS A 86 6.22 3.71 2.53
CA LYS A 86 7.56 3.33 2.05
C LYS A 86 7.47 2.63 0.72
N ALA A 87 8.25 3.11 -0.24
CA ALA A 87 8.33 2.57 -1.59
C ALA A 87 9.56 1.68 -1.74
N PHE A 88 9.37 0.51 -2.33
CA PHE A 88 10.40 -0.49 -2.54
C PHE A 88 10.46 -0.88 -4.02
N ASP A 89 11.65 -1.21 -4.50
CA ASP A 89 11.82 -1.89 -5.77
C ASP A 89 11.11 -3.25 -5.72
N ALA A 90 10.25 -3.53 -6.68
CA ALA A 90 9.43 -4.73 -6.67
C ALA A 90 10.25 -6.02 -6.86
N ASP A 91 11.42 -5.95 -7.50
CA ASP A 91 12.26 -7.13 -7.69
C ASP A 91 13.10 -7.44 -6.47
N THR A 92 13.76 -6.44 -5.92
CA THR A 92 14.79 -6.60 -4.90
C THR A 92 14.29 -6.37 -3.48
N LEU A 93 13.15 -5.69 -3.30
CA LEU A 93 12.66 -5.12 -2.05
C LEU A 93 13.67 -4.16 -1.39
N GLU A 94 14.50 -3.50 -2.20
CA GLU A 94 15.31 -2.38 -1.72
C GLU A 94 14.47 -1.14 -1.50
N LEU A 95 14.72 -0.41 -0.43
CA LEU A 95 14.05 0.84 -0.14
C LEU A 95 14.42 1.90 -1.18
N LEU A 96 13.43 2.44 -1.87
CA LEU A 96 13.59 3.53 -2.83
C LEU A 96 13.38 4.89 -2.17
N ALA A 97 12.29 5.04 -1.41
CA ALA A 97 11.97 6.27 -0.70
C ALA A 97 11.02 6.01 0.47
N GLU A 98 11.02 6.96 1.40
CA GLU A 98 10.08 7.06 2.50
C GLU A 98 9.39 8.43 2.44
N VAL A 99 8.07 8.45 2.61
CA VAL A 99 7.25 9.66 2.72
C VAL A 99 6.58 9.63 4.07
N PRO A 100 7.15 10.29 5.09
CA PRO A 100 6.54 10.40 6.41
C PRO A 100 5.20 11.15 6.32
N ALA A 101 4.16 10.65 7.01
CA ALA A 101 2.86 11.30 7.04
C ALA A 101 2.81 12.40 8.13
N GLU A 102 3.77 13.29 8.13
CA GLU A 102 3.81 14.45 9.03
C GLU A 102 2.87 15.53 8.46
N TYR A 103 1.65 15.58 8.99
CA TYR A 103 0.64 16.55 8.55
C TYR A 103 0.74 17.92 9.25
N ALA A 104 1.37 17.96 10.44
CA ALA A 104 1.71 19.18 11.16
C ALA A 104 3.04 18.94 11.92
N PRO A 105 3.76 19.97 12.35
CA PRO A 105 5.05 19.83 13.03
C PRO A 105 5.00 18.85 14.20
N GLY A 106 5.71 17.71 14.08
CA GLY A 106 5.75 16.65 15.07
C GLY A 106 4.50 15.75 15.13
N ALA A 107 3.49 16.00 14.31
CA ALA A 107 2.25 15.22 14.28
C ALA A 107 2.20 14.31 13.04
N PHE A 108 2.16 13.01 13.29
CA PHE A 108 2.15 11.98 12.25
C PHE A 108 0.81 11.26 12.21
N SER A 109 0.36 10.92 11.02
CA SER A 109 -0.90 10.22 10.78
C SER A 109 -0.67 8.77 10.39
N LYS A 110 -1.58 7.90 10.82
CA LYS A 110 -1.79 6.61 10.16
C LYS A 110 -2.14 6.83 8.70
N VAL A 111 -1.52 6.06 7.82
CA VAL A 111 -1.87 6.02 6.40
C VAL A 111 -2.81 4.85 6.13
N VAL A 112 -3.89 5.14 5.42
CA VAL A 112 -4.94 4.20 5.06
C VAL A 112 -5.37 4.42 3.61
N GLY A 113 -6.14 3.50 3.04
CA GLY A 113 -6.75 3.67 1.73
C GLY A 113 -5.75 3.84 0.58
N LEU A 114 -4.55 3.26 0.67
CA LEU A 114 -3.54 3.38 -0.38
C LEU A 114 -3.99 2.70 -1.68
N ALA A 115 -3.98 3.46 -2.77
CA ALA A 115 -4.33 2.98 -4.10
C ALA A 115 -3.32 3.47 -5.15
N ASP A 116 -3.04 2.62 -6.15
CA ASP A 116 -2.20 2.98 -7.30
C ASP A 116 -2.98 3.77 -8.35
N LEU A 117 -2.30 4.71 -8.96
CA LEU A 117 -2.75 5.54 -10.06
C LEU A 117 -1.83 5.36 -11.27
N SER A 118 -2.25 5.87 -12.43
CA SER A 118 -1.39 5.86 -13.63
C SER A 118 -0.09 6.64 -13.40
N GLY A 119 0.99 6.22 -14.07
CA GLY A 119 2.27 6.94 -14.06
C GLY A 119 3.05 6.85 -12.76
N GLN A 120 3.05 5.71 -12.07
CA GLN A 120 3.76 5.47 -10.79
C GLN A 120 3.32 6.43 -9.68
N ARG A 121 2.05 6.85 -9.68
CA ARG A 121 1.47 7.69 -8.64
C ARG A 121 0.63 6.85 -7.69
N PHE A 122 0.52 7.32 -6.46
CA PHE A 122 -0.29 6.69 -5.42
C PHE A 122 -1.07 7.75 -4.66
N ALA A 123 -2.37 7.48 -4.44
CA ALA A 123 -3.20 8.26 -3.54
C ALA A 123 -3.42 7.49 -2.24
N TYR A 124 -3.51 8.21 -1.14
CA TYR A 124 -3.76 7.64 0.18
C TYR A 124 -4.32 8.67 1.14
N ALA A 125 -5.02 8.19 2.15
CA ALA A 125 -5.64 9.01 3.16
C ALA A 125 -4.81 9.04 4.45
N LEU A 126 -4.77 10.22 5.09
CA LEU A 126 -4.18 10.45 6.40
C LEU A 126 -5.31 10.53 7.43
N PHE A 127 -5.51 9.44 8.17
CA PHE A 127 -6.62 9.32 9.11
C PHE A 127 -6.64 10.41 10.17
N ASP A 128 -5.51 10.64 10.82
CA ASP A 128 -5.40 11.62 11.91
C ASP A 128 -5.24 13.06 11.37
N GLY A 129 -4.68 13.19 10.16
CA GLY A 129 -4.45 14.49 9.51
C GLY A 129 -5.64 15.07 8.76
N GLY A 130 -6.67 14.26 8.45
CA GLY A 130 -7.82 14.72 7.68
C GLY A 130 -7.49 15.12 6.23
N GLU A 131 -6.46 14.52 5.64
CA GLU A 131 -5.95 14.87 4.32
C GLU A 131 -5.92 13.65 3.40
N ILE A 132 -5.98 13.89 2.09
CA ILE A 132 -5.59 12.94 1.03
C ILE A 132 -4.29 13.43 0.44
N TRP A 133 -3.30 12.54 0.36
CA TRP A 133 -2.03 12.83 -0.28
C TRP A 133 -1.89 12.05 -1.59
N LEU A 134 -1.25 12.68 -2.58
CA LEU A 134 -0.90 12.07 -3.84
C LEU A 134 0.62 12.15 -4.02
N SER A 135 1.27 11.00 -4.04
CA SER A 135 2.72 10.91 -4.23
C SER A 135 3.07 10.37 -5.62
N ASP A 136 3.94 11.07 -6.31
CA ASP A 136 4.47 10.73 -7.63
C ASP A 136 5.90 10.18 -7.50
N PHE A 137 6.06 8.93 -7.89
CA PHE A 137 7.33 8.20 -7.89
C PHE A 137 7.93 8.06 -9.30
N SER A 138 7.61 8.94 -10.24
CA SER A 138 8.30 8.99 -11.55
C SER A 138 9.81 9.16 -11.41
N GLN A 139 10.25 9.78 -10.32
CA GLN A 139 11.60 9.74 -9.79
C GLN A 139 11.60 8.96 -8.47
N PRO A 140 11.79 7.63 -8.48
CA PRO A 140 11.46 6.77 -7.35
C PRO A 140 12.19 7.10 -6.04
N ARG A 141 13.41 7.68 -6.12
CA ARG A 141 14.19 8.08 -4.94
C ARG A 141 13.94 9.51 -4.47
N GLN A 142 13.15 10.29 -5.23
CA GLN A 142 12.80 11.68 -4.92
C GLN A 142 11.33 11.94 -5.24
N PRO A 143 10.39 11.27 -4.55
CA PRO A 143 8.97 11.42 -4.82
C PRO A 143 8.51 12.85 -4.52
N LYS A 144 7.51 13.29 -5.29
CA LYS A 144 6.81 14.55 -5.05
C LYS A 144 5.44 14.25 -4.47
N THR A 145 5.08 14.95 -3.40
CA THR A 145 3.79 14.73 -2.74
C THR A 145 2.96 16.01 -2.75
N LEU A 146 1.74 15.90 -3.23
CA LEU A 146 0.69 16.91 -3.13
C LEU A 146 -0.25 16.55 -1.99
N ARG A 147 -0.78 17.56 -1.29
CA ARG A 147 -1.60 17.41 -0.10
C ARG A 147 -2.94 18.12 -0.30
N PHE A 148 -4.03 17.46 0.06
CA PHE A 148 -5.38 17.98 -0.13
C PHE A 148 -6.20 17.78 1.15
N PRO A 149 -6.90 18.81 1.66
CA PRO A 149 -7.86 18.64 2.73
C PRO A 149 -8.97 17.67 2.29
N ALA A 150 -9.35 16.74 3.15
CA ALA A 150 -10.37 15.73 2.83
C ALA A 150 -11.60 15.78 3.75
N GLY A 151 -11.42 16.16 5.02
CA GLY A 151 -12.46 16.07 6.03
C GLY A 151 -12.03 15.23 7.22
N GLN A 152 -12.97 14.85 8.08
CA GLN A 152 -12.62 14.18 9.33
C GLN A 152 -12.38 12.69 9.13
N GLN A 153 -11.19 12.23 9.50
CA GLN A 153 -10.81 10.82 9.53
C GLN A 153 -11.11 10.06 8.22
N PRO A 154 -10.54 10.52 7.06
CA PRO A 154 -10.64 9.73 5.84
C PRO A 154 -10.02 8.35 6.09
N TYR A 155 -10.72 7.27 5.65
CA TYR A 155 -10.32 5.91 5.98
C TYR A 155 -10.04 5.10 4.72
N ASP A 156 -10.89 4.16 4.37
CA ASP A 156 -10.70 3.37 3.17
C ASP A 156 -10.85 4.21 1.92
N GLY A 157 -10.04 3.89 0.91
CA GLY A 157 -10.05 4.60 -0.35
C GLY A 157 -10.01 3.65 -1.54
N LEU A 158 -10.60 4.11 -2.64
CA LEU A 158 -10.57 3.42 -3.92
C LEU A 158 -10.43 4.42 -5.08
N VAL A 159 -9.95 3.92 -6.19
CA VAL A 159 -9.86 4.66 -7.45
C VAL A 159 -10.99 4.24 -8.36
N THR A 160 -11.62 5.21 -9.04
CA THR A 160 -12.66 4.93 -10.03
C THR A 160 -12.11 4.11 -11.21
N PRO A 161 -12.93 3.31 -11.91
CA PRO A 161 -12.45 2.44 -12.99
C PRO A 161 -11.74 3.16 -14.14
N ASP A 162 -12.02 4.46 -14.35
CA ASP A 162 -11.33 5.30 -15.32
C ASP A 162 -9.96 5.82 -14.82
N GLY A 163 -9.61 5.54 -13.55
CA GLY A 163 -8.36 5.96 -12.93
C GLY A 163 -8.29 7.44 -12.57
N ARG A 164 -9.41 8.19 -12.70
CA ARG A 164 -9.40 9.63 -12.53
C ARG A 164 -9.65 10.09 -11.10
N HIS A 165 -10.62 9.48 -10.41
CA HIS A 165 -11.01 9.95 -9.09
C HIS A 165 -10.56 8.97 -8.01
N TYR A 166 -10.00 9.52 -6.95
CA TYR A 166 -9.79 8.80 -5.70
C TYR A 166 -10.90 9.19 -4.72
N LEU A 167 -11.56 8.19 -4.14
CA LEU A 167 -12.66 8.34 -3.19
C LEU A 167 -12.21 7.82 -1.83
N ALA A 168 -12.49 8.56 -0.76
CA ALA A 168 -12.23 8.12 0.62
C ALA A 168 -13.47 8.32 1.48
N GLY A 169 -13.91 7.28 2.18
CA GLY A 169 -14.97 7.40 3.17
C GLY A 169 -14.49 8.20 4.38
N LEU A 170 -15.33 9.08 4.91
CA LEU A 170 -15.02 9.89 6.08
C LEU A 170 -15.58 9.23 7.32
N PHE A 171 -14.69 8.65 8.15
CA PHE A 171 -15.10 7.92 9.36
C PHE A 171 -15.55 8.86 10.49
N GLY A 172 -15.04 10.08 10.51
CA GLY A 172 -15.34 11.09 11.52
C GLY A 172 -16.57 11.95 11.22
N GLU A 173 -17.16 11.82 10.01
CA GLU A 173 -18.35 12.57 9.59
C GLU A 173 -19.12 11.79 8.51
N ASP A 174 -20.36 12.19 8.25
CA ASP A 174 -21.21 11.54 7.24
C ASP A 174 -20.86 12.11 5.83
N GLY A 175 -19.90 11.47 5.18
CA GLY A 175 -19.45 11.94 3.88
C GLY A 175 -18.44 11.05 3.17
N VAL A 176 -18.16 11.43 1.93
CA VAL A 176 -17.11 10.85 1.07
C VAL A 176 -16.32 12.00 0.47
N ALA A 177 -15.01 11.99 0.68
CA ALA A 177 -14.09 12.88 -0.01
C ALA A 177 -13.79 12.33 -1.41
N MET A 178 -13.76 13.21 -2.41
CA MET A 178 -13.41 12.87 -3.79
C MET A 178 -12.29 13.80 -4.27
N LEU A 179 -11.20 13.21 -4.74
CA LEU A 179 -10.07 13.93 -5.35
C LEU A 179 -10.01 13.60 -6.84
N ASP A 180 -10.03 14.62 -7.70
CA ASP A 180 -9.65 14.49 -9.11
C ASP A 180 -8.13 14.42 -9.20
N THR A 181 -7.60 13.33 -9.72
CA THR A 181 -6.14 13.03 -9.74
C THR A 181 -5.45 13.47 -11.03
N TRP A 182 -6.17 14.15 -11.95
CA TRP A 182 -5.65 14.61 -13.25
C TRP A 182 -5.35 16.10 -13.25
#